data_ef1b23a6cc1232ca0fca4bfff1574d5d
#
_entry.id   ef1b23a6cc1232ca0fca4bfff1574d5d
#
_cell.length_a   1.000
_cell.length_b   1.000
_cell.length_c   1.000
_cell.angle_alpha   90.00
_cell.angle_beta   90.00
_cell.angle_gamma   90.00
#
_symmetry.space_group_name_H-M   'P 1'
#
loop_
_entity.id
_entity.type
_entity.pdbx_description
1 polymer ?
#
loop_
_entity_poly.entity_id
_entity_poly.type
_entity_poly.pdbx_seq_one_letter_code
_entity_poly.pdbx_strand_id
1 'polypeptide(L)'
;MVLAPGDAEGSADNRHRGADQWLYVLSGSGEAIIDGRRHKLRAGSLVLIERKEKHQIRNSGRGLLRTLNFYVPPAYRSDGNPRSRGKK
;
A
#
# COMPACT_ATOMS: atom_id res chain seq x y z
N MET A 1 -7.52 0.76 7.57
CA MET A 1 -8.35 -0.11 6.71
C MET A 1 -8.61 -1.40 7.44
N VAL A 2 -9.81 -1.90 7.33
CA VAL A 2 -10.20 -3.18 7.92
C VAL A 2 -10.91 -3.99 6.85
N LEU A 3 -10.42 -5.19 6.58
CA LEU A 3 -11.02 -6.09 5.60
C LEU A 3 -11.47 -7.36 6.29
N ALA A 4 -12.69 -7.78 6.02
CA ALA A 4 -13.19 -9.08 6.47
C ALA A 4 -12.60 -10.19 5.61
N PRO A 5 -12.61 -11.45 6.09
CA PRO A 5 -12.11 -12.56 5.28
C PRO A 5 -12.79 -12.59 3.90
N GLY A 6 -11.99 -12.72 2.88
CA GLY A 6 -12.46 -12.75 1.50
C GLY A 6 -12.63 -11.39 0.85
N ASP A 7 -12.58 -10.31 1.61
CA ASP A 7 -12.72 -8.97 1.06
C ASP A 7 -11.41 -8.47 0.46
N ALA A 8 -11.53 -7.51 -0.43
CA ALA A 8 -10.39 -6.89 -1.06
C ALA A 8 -10.61 -5.39 -1.18
N GLU A 9 -9.53 -4.66 -1.22
CA GLU A 9 -9.51 -3.22 -1.43
C GLU A 9 -8.67 -2.93 -2.66
N GLY A 10 -9.20 -2.08 -3.56
CA GLY A 10 -8.54 -1.79 -4.82
C GLY A 10 -8.72 -2.92 -5.81
N SER A 11 -8.10 -2.77 -6.95
CA SER A 11 -8.08 -3.82 -7.96
C SER A 11 -6.69 -3.86 -8.55
N ALA A 12 -6.41 -4.94 -9.29
CA ALA A 12 -5.10 -5.07 -9.91
C ALA A 12 -4.79 -3.96 -10.90
N ASP A 13 -5.81 -3.22 -11.33
CA ASP A 13 -5.64 -2.10 -12.25
C ASP A 13 -5.64 -0.75 -11.55
N ASN A 14 -5.87 -0.72 -10.25
CA ASN A 14 -5.95 0.51 -9.51
C ASN A 14 -4.56 1.10 -9.28
N ARG A 15 -4.45 2.41 -9.44
CA ARG A 15 -3.20 3.14 -9.24
C ARG A 15 -3.45 4.41 -8.48
N HIS A 16 -2.52 4.77 -7.62
CA HIS A 16 -2.52 6.07 -7.00
C HIS A 16 -1.72 7.03 -7.87
N ARG A 17 -2.17 8.26 -7.92
CA ARG A 17 -1.48 9.28 -8.68
C ARG A 17 -0.77 10.21 -7.73
N GLY A 18 0.50 10.42 -7.99
CA GLY A 18 1.26 11.46 -7.30
C GLY A 18 1.62 11.18 -5.87
N ALA A 19 1.35 9.99 -5.37
CA ALA A 19 1.69 9.66 -3.99
C ALA A 19 2.07 8.20 -3.88
N ASP A 20 3.00 7.93 -3.00
CA ASP A 20 3.31 6.56 -2.60
C ASP A 20 2.43 6.19 -1.44
N GLN A 21 2.10 4.92 -1.32
CA GLN A 21 1.32 4.41 -0.21
C GLN A 21 2.18 3.47 0.61
N TRP A 22 2.27 3.75 1.90
CA TRP A 22 2.85 2.83 2.86
C TRP A 22 1.72 2.10 3.56
N LEU A 23 1.82 0.79 3.63
CA LEU A 23 0.82 -0.04 4.28
C LEU A 23 1.49 -0.86 5.37
N TYR A 24 1.03 -0.70 6.60
CA TYR A 24 1.53 -1.46 7.74
C TYR A 24 0.43 -2.35 8.27
N VAL A 25 0.71 -3.64 8.40
CA VAL A 25 -0.27 -4.61 8.88
C VAL A 25 -0.24 -4.65 10.40
N LEU A 26 -1.35 -4.25 11.01
CA LEU A 26 -1.50 -4.26 12.46
C LEU A 26 -1.86 -5.64 12.97
N SER A 27 -2.77 -6.34 12.28
CA SER A 27 -3.20 -7.67 12.68
C SER A 27 -3.82 -8.39 11.50
N GLY A 28 -3.86 -9.70 11.58
CA GLY A 28 -4.43 -10.52 10.54
C GLY A 28 -3.40 -10.94 9.50
N SER A 29 -3.89 -11.49 8.42
CA SER A 29 -3.04 -11.92 7.31
C SER A 29 -3.76 -11.70 6.00
N GLY A 30 -2.99 -11.61 4.93
CA GLY A 30 -3.57 -11.39 3.62
C GLY A 30 -2.51 -11.39 2.53
N GLU A 31 -2.84 -10.76 1.43
CA GLU A 31 -1.94 -10.61 0.28
C GLU A 31 -2.01 -9.20 -0.25
N ALA A 32 -0.88 -8.71 -0.72
CA ALA A 32 -0.84 -7.52 -1.55
C ALA A 32 -0.42 -7.96 -2.94
N ILE A 33 -1.17 -7.55 -3.94
CA ILE A 33 -0.84 -7.82 -5.34
C ILE A 33 -0.44 -6.50 -5.94
N ILE A 34 0.84 -6.36 -6.26
CA ILE A 34 1.40 -5.10 -6.75
C ILE A 34 2.03 -5.36 -8.10
N ASP A 35 1.49 -4.72 -9.13
CA ASP A 35 1.92 -4.90 -10.51
C ASP A 35 2.02 -6.39 -10.87
N GLY A 36 1.02 -7.16 -10.45
CA GLY A 36 0.95 -8.59 -10.74
C GLY A 36 1.75 -9.48 -9.83
N ARG A 37 2.51 -8.92 -8.89
CA ARG A 37 3.31 -9.71 -7.95
C ARG A 37 2.59 -9.84 -6.62
N ARG A 38 2.59 -11.04 -6.08
CA ARG A 38 1.95 -11.32 -4.80
C ARG A 38 2.94 -11.25 -3.68
N HIS A 39 2.54 -10.56 -2.62
CA HIS A 39 3.32 -10.46 -1.39
C HIS A 39 2.44 -10.89 -0.24
N LYS A 40 2.91 -11.80 0.57
CA LYS A 40 2.17 -12.21 1.75
C LYS A 40 2.23 -11.13 2.81
N LEU A 41 1.09 -10.92 3.45
CA LEU A 41 0.96 -9.94 4.52
C LEU A 41 0.66 -10.63 5.82
N ARG A 42 1.31 -10.18 6.88
CA ARG A 42 1.01 -10.63 8.24
C ARG A 42 1.32 -9.49 9.19
N ALA A 43 0.91 -9.64 10.44
CA ALA A 43 1.15 -8.59 11.42
C ALA A 43 2.63 -8.20 11.43
N GLY A 44 2.89 -6.92 11.34
CA GLY A 44 4.24 -6.38 11.27
C GLY A 44 4.78 -6.17 9.86
N SER A 45 4.07 -6.64 8.83
CA SER A 45 4.51 -6.38 7.45
C SER A 45 4.38 -4.89 7.13
N LEU A 46 5.38 -4.38 6.44
CA LEU A 46 5.37 -3.00 5.94
C LEU A 46 5.61 -3.06 4.44
N VAL A 47 4.70 -2.49 3.68
CA VAL A 47 4.74 -2.57 2.22
C VAL A 47 4.71 -1.18 1.64
N LEU A 48 5.57 -0.92 0.67
CA LEU A 48 5.54 0.31 -0.11
C LEU A 48 4.89 0.02 -1.45
N ILE A 49 3.85 0.78 -1.75
CA ILE A 49 3.21 0.76 -3.07
C ILE A 49 3.54 2.10 -3.69
N GLU A 50 4.42 2.07 -4.67
CA GLU A 50 4.87 3.31 -5.29
C GLU A 50 3.78 3.87 -6.19
N ARG A 51 3.80 5.18 -6.36
CA ARG A 51 2.82 5.81 -7.25
C ARG A 51 2.86 5.15 -8.61
N LYS A 52 1.70 5.06 -9.23
CA LYS A 52 1.51 4.44 -10.54
C LYS A 52 1.59 2.91 -10.55
N GLU A 53 1.88 2.28 -9.43
CA GLU A 53 1.80 0.83 -9.36
C GLU A 53 0.35 0.40 -9.20
N LYS A 54 -0.04 -0.62 -9.93
CA LYS A 54 -1.35 -1.24 -9.77
C LYS A 54 -1.33 -2.08 -8.51
N HIS A 55 -2.39 -2.01 -7.73
CA HIS A 55 -2.38 -2.77 -6.48
C HIS A 55 -3.76 -3.23 -6.07
N GLN A 56 -3.77 -4.32 -5.32
CA GLN A 56 -4.96 -4.83 -4.66
C GLN A 56 -4.52 -5.45 -3.34
N ILE A 57 -5.26 -5.17 -2.29
CA ILE A 57 -5.03 -5.77 -0.98
C ILE A 57 -6.18 -6.71 -0.70
N ARG A 58 -5.87 -7.96 -0.34
CA ARG A 58 -6.88 -8.99 -0.12
C ARG A 58 -6.70 -9.61 1.25
N ASN A 59 -7.80 -9.89 1.90
CA ASN A 59 -7.77 -10.66 3.13
C ASN A 59 -7.95 -12.14 2.78
N SER A 60 -6.86 -12.89 2.83
CA SER A 60 -6.88 -14.32 2.57
C SER A 60 -6.85 -15.13 3.86
N GLY A 61 -6.92 -14.48 5.00
CA GLY A 61 -6.93 -15.14 6.29
C GLY A 61 -8.32 -15.43 6.80
N ARG A 62 -8.39 -15.84 8.05
CA ARG A 62 -9.66 -16.22 8.68
C ARG A 62 -10.26 -15.13 9.56
N GLY A 63 -9.44 -14.19 9.98
CA GLY A 63 -9.88 -13.08 10.81
C GLY A 63 -9.80 -11.77 10.06
N LEU A 64 -10.04 -10.67 10.78
CA LEU A 64 -9.96 -9.36 10.18
C LEU A 64 -8.52 -9.00 9.83
N LEU A 65 -8.33 -8.39 8.68
CA LEU A 65 -7.05 -7.80 8.30
C LEU A 65 -7.13 -6.31 8.60
N ARG A 66 -6.27 -5.85 9.49
CA ARG A 66 -6.24 -4.44 9.89
C ARG A 66 -4.94 -3.83 9.47
N THR A 67 -5.03 -2.71 8.78
CA THR A 67 -3.83 -2.03 8.29
C THR A 67 -3.89 -0.55 8.58
N LEU A 68 -2.71 0.04 8.66
CA LEU A 68 -2.52 1.46 8.75
C LEU A 68 -1.91 1.90 7.44
N ASN A 69 -2.50 2.89 6.80
CA ASN A 69 -2.07 3.31 5.47
C ASN A 69 -1.69 4.79 5.50
N PHE A 70 -0.58 5.11 4.85
CA PHE A 70 -0.11 6.48 4.70
C PHE A 70 0.10 6.76 3.23
N TYR A 71 -0.30 7.96 2.80
CA TYR A 71 -0.07 8.42 1.43
C TYR A 71 0.91 9.56 1.50
N VAL A 72 2.06 9.39 0.87
CA VAL A 72 3.16 10.32 0.97
C VAL A 72 3.59 10.74 -0.43
N PRO A 73 3.69 12.04 -0.72
CA PRO A 73 4.21 12.45 -2.01
C PRO A 73 5.66 12.01 -2.16
N PRO A 74 6.12 11.79 -3.39
CA PRO A 74 7.52 11.40 -3.59
C PRO A 74 8.48 12.45 -3.07
N ALA A 75 9.65 12.02 -2.66
CA ALA A 75 10.66 12.91 -2.11
C ALA A 75 11.24 13.86 -3.14
N TYR A 76 11.16 13.50 -4.42
CA TYR A 76 11.77 14.29 -5.48
C TYR A 76 10.72 14.72 -6.48
N ARG A 77 10.97 15.87 -7.10
CA ARG A 77 10.13 16.32 -8.19
C ARG A 77 10.38 15.47 -9.41
N SER A 78 9.52 15.63 -10.40
CA SER A 78 9.67 14.93 -11.66
C SER A 78 10.98 15.24 -12.37
N ASP A 79 11.60 16.39 -12.09
CA ASP A 79 12.88 16.76 -12.67
C ASP A 79 14.08 16.24 -11.87
N GLY A 80 13.83 15.45 -10.84
CA GLY A 80 14.89 14.85 -10.05
C GLY A 80 15.38 15.69 -8.87
N ASN A 81 14.90 16.90 -8.73
CA ASN A 81 15.31 17.73 -7.60
C ASN A 81 14.54 17.40 -6.34
N PRO A 82 15.15 17.56 -5.16
CA PRO A 82 14.40 17.37 -3.92
C PRO A 82 13.22 18.33 -3.87
N ARG A 83 12.14 17.88 -3.26
CA ARG A 83 11.01 18.76 -3.06
C ARG A 83 11.42 19.87 -2.12
N SER A 84 11.05 21.05 -2.53
CA SER A 84 11.21 22.19 -1.68
C SER A 84 10.25 22.10 -0.51
N ARG A 85 10.69 22.35 0.69
CA ARG A 85 9.83 22.33 1.73
C ARG A 85 10.42 22.69 2.92
N GLY A 86 9.98 23.01 3.31
CA GLY A 86 10.55 23.50 4.26
C GLY A 86 11.78 23.09 4.64
N LYS A 87 12.28 23.01 4.52
CA LYS A 87 13.07 22.63 4.75
C LYS A 87 13.58 22.55 5.58
N LYS A 88 13.57 22.29 5.78
CA LYS A 88 13.82 22.08 6.38
C LYS A 88 14.44 22.12 6.35
#